data_b8025341491c9a4147f6cc0434b317f5
#
_entry.id   b8025341491c9a4147f6cc0434b317f5
#
_cell.length_a   1.000
_cell.length_b   1.000
_cell.length_c   1.000
_cell.angle_alpha   90.00
_cell.angle_beta   90.00
_cell.angle_gamma   90.00
#
_symmetry.space_group_name_H-M   'P 1'
#
loop_
_entity.id
_entity.type
_entity.pdbx_description
1 polymer ?
#
loop_
_entity_poly.entity_id
_entity_poly.type
_entity_poly.pdbx_seq_one_letter_code
_entity_poly.pdbx_strand_id
1 'polypeptide(L)'
;MRTFDLAPLYRSTVGFDRLFSLLDQGIEGATPGYPPYNIERTGDNEYRVTVAVAGFAEPELSVVAKENTLTIRGEKNAKEEEKRCDVLYQGIAARAFERVFQLADFVQVKGAKLENGLLHVDLVREIPEAKKPRTIPIGNGNGHAVEQKQAA
;
A
#
# COMPACT_ATOMS: atom_id res chain seq x y z
N MET A 1 -8.59 -15.90 -27.51
CA MET A 1 -8.08 -14.64 -26.90
C MET A 1 -7.64 -14.95 -25.49
N ARG A 2 -6.38 -14.75 -25.20
CA ARG A 2 -5.90 -14.80 -23.84
C ARG A 2 -6.28 -13.49 -23.16
N THR A 3 -7.27 -13.50 -22.33
CA THR A 3 -7.54 -12.39 -21.39
C THR A 3 -6.45 -12.38 -20.35
N PHE A 4 -5.60 -11.36 -20.38
CA PHE A 4 -4.65 -11.14 -19.31
C PHE A 4 -5.43 -10.68 -18.08
N ASP A 5 -5.48 -11.53 -17.06
CA ASP A 5 -6.02 -11.16 -15.77
C ASP A 5 -5.02 -10.23 -15.07
N LEU A 6 -5.34 -8.94 -15.07
CA LEU A 6 -4.54 -7.90 -14.41
C LEU A 6 -4.90 -7.74 -12.93
N ALA A 7 -5.94 -8.44 -12.46
CA ALA A 7 -6.39 -8.35 -11.08
C ALA A 7 -5.29 -8.60 -10.03
N PRO A 8 -4.37 -9.58 -10.21
CA PRO A 8 -3.27 -9.75 -9.28
C PRO A 8 -2.31 -8.58 -9.18
N LEU A 9 -2.19 -7.76 -10.23
CA LEU A 9 -1.24 -6.66 -10.28
C LEU A 9 -1.66 -5.48 -9.40
N TYR A 10 -2.94 -5.12 -9.36
CA TYR A 10 -3.38 -3.97 -8.57
C TYR A 10 -3.89 -4.31 -7.17
N ARG A 11 -4.01 -5.58 -6.83
CA ARG A 11 -4.34 -6.01 -5.47
C ARG A 11 -3.26 -5.75 -4.43
N SER A 12 -2.01 -5.67 -4.88
CA SER A 12 -0.85 -5.44 -4.03
C SER A 12 -0.13 -4.15 -4.35
N THR A 13 -0.79 -3.18 -5.00
CA THR A 13 -0.22 -1.91 -5.40
C THR A 13 -0.91 -0.73 -4.73
N VAL A 14 -0.16 0.31 -4.39
CA VAL A 14 -0.64 1.53 -3.75
C VAL A 14 -0.17 2.75 -4.53
N GLY A 15 -1.08 3.67 -4.82
CA GLY A 15 -0.79 4.91 -5.53
C GLY A 15 -0.98 4.86 -7.03
N PHE A 16 -1.42 3.73 -7.59
CA PHE A 16 -1.73 3.54 -9.01
C PHE A 16 -3.23 3.62 -9.33
N ASP A 17 -4.04 4.10 -8.39
CA ASP A 17 -5.51 4.13 -8.46
C ASP A 17 -6.06 4.81 -9.72
N ARG A 18 -5.41 5.86 -10.21
CA ARG A 18 -5.83 6.55 -11.44
C ARG A 18 -5.62 5.70 -12.69
N LEU A 19 -4.58 4.89 -12.73
CA LEU A 19 -4.32 3.97 -13.83
C LEU A 19 -5.32 2.81 -13.82
N PHE A 20 -5.61 2.28 -12.64
CA PHE A 20 -6.49 1.13 -12.48
C PHE A 20 -7.97 1.45 -12.67
N SER A 21 -8.41 2.66 -12.34
CA SER A 21 -9.79 3.09 -12.62
C SER A 21 -10.13 3.07 -14.11
N LEU A 22 -9.13 3.20 -14.97
CA LEU A 22 -9.30 3.09 -16.42
C LEU A 22 -9.39 1.63 -16.90
N LEU A 23 -8.87 0.70 -16.12
CA LEU A 23 -8.83 -0.73 -16.45
C LEU A 23 -9.95 -1.55 -15.80
N ASP A 24 -10.62 -0.99 -14.80
CA ASP A 24 -11.51 -1.72 -13.88
C ASP A 24 -12.95 -1.92 -14.39
N GLN A 25 -13.22 -1.66 -15.66
CA GLN A 25 -14.57 -1.89 -16.22
C GLN A 25 -14.90 -3.37 -16.50
N GLY A 26 -14.16 -4.33 -15.96
CA GLY A 26 -14.37 -5.71 -16.33
C GLY A 26 -13.95 -6.84 -15.42
N ILE A 27 -13.48 -6.60 -14.20
CA ILE A 27 -12.92 -7.70 -13.40
C ILE A 27 -13.59 -7.84 -12.04
N GLU A 28 -14.70 -8.56 -12.03
CA GLU A 28 -15.26 -9.14 -10.81
C GLU A 28 -14.63 -10.50 -10.52
N GLY A 29 -14.20 -10.71 -9.29
CA GLY A 29 -14.07 -12.02 -8.70
C GLY A 29 -12.69 -12.65 -8.68
N ALA A 30 -11.86 -12.22 -7.75
CA ALA A 30 -10.75 -13.05 -7.33
C ALA A 30 -10.76 -13.22 -5.80
N THR A 31 -10.62 -14.45 -5.37
CA THR A 31 -10.59 -14.83 -3.97
C THR A 31 -9.46 -14.12 -3.24
N PRO A 32 -9.72 -13.31 -2.20
CA PRO A 32 -8.66 -12.68 -1.46
C PRO A 32 -7.80 -13.73 -0.75
N GLY A 33 -6.47 -13.63 -0.91
CA GLY A 33 -5.53 -14.43 -0.16
C GLY A 33 -5.51 -14.07 1.34
N TYR A 34 -4.91 -14.92 2.15
CA TYR A 34 -4.73 -14.68 3.57
C TYR A 34 -3.45 -13.85 3.83
N PRO A 35 -3.47 -12.87 4.74
CA PRO A 35 -4.63 -12.31 5.43
C PRO A 35 -5.45 -11.36 4.55
N PRO A 36 -6.75 -11.16 4.84
CA PRO A 36 -7.56 -10.15 4.16
C PRO A 36 -7.00 -8.75 4.39
N TYR A 37 -7.07 -7.91 3.38
CA TYR A 37 -6.63 -6.53 3.47
C TYR A 37 -7.46 -5.60 2.61
N ASN A 38 -7.45 -4.32 2.95
CA ASN A 38 -8.02 -3.24 2.16
C ASN A 38 -6.92 -2.25 1.78
N ILE A 39 -7.04 -1.67 0.60
CA ILE A 39 -6.26 -0.50 0.19
C ILE A 39 -7.25 0.62 -0.06
N GLU A 40 -7.15 1.70 0.71
CA GLU A 40 -8.07 2.82 0.68
C GLU A 40 -7.32 4.11 0.35
N ARG A 41 -7.96 4.97 -0.43
CA ARG A 41 -7.52 6.35 -0.60
C ARG A 41 -8.27 7.22 0.40
N THR A 42 -7.54 7.80 1.34
CA THR A 42 -8.11 8.61 2.43
C THR A 42 -8.06 10.11 2.15
N GLY A 43 -7.31 10.51 1.15
CA GLY A 43 -7.17 11.89 0.70
C GLY A 43 -6.59 11.94 -0.71
N ASP A 44 -6.34 13.12 -1.25
CA ASP A 44 -5.81 13.28 -2.61
C ASP A 44 -4.44 12.61 -2.81
N ASN A 45 -3.61 12.64 -1.79
CA ASN A 45 -2.28 12.01 -1.77
C ASN A 45 -2.09 11.13 -0.52
N GLU A 46 -3.17 10.68 0.08
CA GLU A 46 -3.11 9.86 1.29
C GLU A 46 -3.80 8.52 1.06
N TYR A 47 -3.16 7.47 1.54
CA TYR A 47 -3.61 6.09 1.40
C TYR A 47 -3.50 5.36 2.73
N ARG A 48 -4.29 4.33 2.88
CA ARG A 48 -4.23 3.41 4.01
C ARG A 48 -4.32 1.98 3.54
N VAL A 49 -3.39 1.16 4.00
CA VAL A 49 -3.48 -0.30 3.91
C VAL A 49 -3.97 -0.81 5.26
N THR A 50 -5.04 -1.56 5.26
CA THR A 50 -5.59 -2.20 6.46
C THR A 50 -5.53 -3.70 6.29
N VAL A 51 -4.86 -4.37 7.22
CA VAL A 51 -4.70 -5.84 7.20
C VAL A 51 -5.40 -6.44 8.42
N ALA A 52 -6.24 -7.45 8.19
CA ALA A 52 -6.90 -8.17 9.26
C ALA A 52 -5.92 -9.15 9.91
N VAL A 53 -5.45 -8.82 11.10
CA VAL A 53 -4.43 -9.56 11.86
C VAL A 53 -4.95 -9.99 13.22
N ALA A 54 -6.22 -10.36 13.29
CA ALA A 54 -6.83 -10.84 14.52
C ALA A 54 -6.04 -12.03 15.09
N GLY A 55 -5.73 -11.97 16.36
CA GLY A 55 -4.95 -12.99 17.06
C GLY A 55 -3.44 -12.78 17.04
N PHE A 56 -2.93 -11.75 16.35
CA PHE A 56 -1.52 -11.35 16.41
C PHE A 56 -1.31 -10.23 17.43
N ALA A 57 -0.29 -10.37 18.25
CA ALA A 57 0.21 -9.30 19.11
C ALA A 57 1.19 -8.41 18.34
N GLU A 58 1.37 -7.18 18.79
CA GLU A 58 2.28 -6.22 18.17
C GLU A 58 3.70 -6.76 17.95
N PRO A 59 4.34 -7.47 18.91
CA PRO A 59 5.67 -8.04 18.71
C PRO A 59 5.75 -9.13 17.64
N GLU A 60 4.61 -9.73 17.26
CA GLU A 60 4.52 -10.77 16.24
C GLU A 60 4.38 -10.19 14.83
N LEU A 61 4.19 -8.90 14.71
CA LEU A 61 4.00 -8.17 13.46
C LEU A 61 5.24 -7.35 13.09
N SER A 62 5.56 -7.32 11.82
CA SER A 62 6.65 -6.51 11.27
C SER A 62 6.19 -5.78 10.03
N VAL A 63 6.48 -4.48 9.97
CA VAL A 63 6.19 -3.62 8.82
C VAL A 63 7.51 -3.02 8.36
N VAL A 64 7.90 -3.32 7.14
CA VAL A 64 9.15 -2.86 6.55
C VAL A 64 8.87 -2.16 5.22
N ALA A 65 9.30 -0.92 5.11
CA ALA A 65 9.28 -0.17 3.85
C ALA A 65 10.71 -0.06 3.32
N LYS A 66 10.92 -0.51 2.10
CA LYS A 66 12.19 -0.41 1.39
C LYS A 66 11.95 0.01 -0.04
N GLU A 67 12.51 1.16 -0.43
CA GLU A 67 12.30 1.71 -1.76
C GLU A 67 10.79 1.83 -2.09
N ASN A 68 10.35 1.21 -3.17
CA ASN A 68 8.94 1.21 -3.59
C ASN A 68 8.19 -0.05 -3.12
N THR A 69 8.64 -0.67 -2.03
CA THR A 69 8.05 -1.90 -1.52
C THR A 69 7.69 -1.79 -0.05
N LEU A 70 6.48 -2.14 0.29
CA LEU A 70 5.99 -2.30 1.67
C LEU A 70 5.79 -3.79 1.94
N THR A 71 6.49 -4.33 2.93
CA THR A 71 6.36 -5.72 3.36
C THR A 71 5.75 -5.78 4.75
N ILE A 72 4.68 -6.53 4.90
CA ILE A 72 4.01 -6.78 6.17
C ILE A 72 4.10 -8.27 6.46
N ARG A 73 4.70 -8.62 7.60
CA ARG A 73 4.85 -10.00 8.07
C ARG A 73 4.17 -10.18 9.41
N GLY A 74 3.61 -11.37 9.60
CA GLY A 74 3.15 -11.86 10.89
C GLY A 74 3.73 -13.24 11.16
N GLU A 75 4.30 -13.41 12.35
CA GLU A 75 4.85 -14.69 12.81
C GLU A 75 4.27 -15.03 14.18
N LYS A 76 3.83 -16.28 14.34
CA LYS A 76 3.38 -16.80 15.62
C LYS A 76 4.53 -17.39 16.40
N ASN A 77 4.61 -17.07 17.69
CA ASN A 77 5.55 -17.75 18.60
C ASN A 77 5.10 -19.18 18.82
N ALA A 78 5.91 -20.14 18.37
CA ALA A 78 5.63 -21.58 18.48
C ALA A 78 5.38 -22.06 19.92
N LYS A 79 5.80 -21.30 20.92
CA LYS A 79 5.58 -21.64 22.35
C LYS A 79 4.13 -21.48 22.83
N GLU A 80 3.31 -20.74 22.12
CA GLU A 80 1.89 -20.58 22.47
C GLU A 80 0.97 -21.59 21.77
N GLU A 81 1.46 -22.28 20.75
CA GLU A 81 0.68 -23.30 20.01
C GLU A 81 0.49 -24.62 20.78
N GLU A 82 1.20 -24.81 21.90
CA GLU A 82 1.10 -26.03 22.73
C GLU A 82 -0.13 -26.08 23.66
N LYS A 83 -1.04 -25.14 23.61
CA LYS A 83 -2.34 -25.29 24.27
C LYS A 83 -3.16 -26.31 23.47
N ARG A 84 -3.04 -27.56 23.88
CA ARG A 84 -3.82 -28.70 23.38
C ARG A 84 -5.31 -28.47 23.61
N CYS A 85 -5.94 -27.83 22.65
CA CYS A 85 -7.40 -27.86 22.55
C CYS A 85 -7.77 -28.53 21.22
N ASP A 86 -8.82 -29.32 21.25
CA ASP A 86 -9.37 -29.89 20.02
C ASP A 86 -10.20 -28.80 19.31
N VAL A 87 -9.69 -28.31 18.20
CA VAL A 87 -10.40 -27.35 17.38
C VAL A 87 -11.48 -28.08 16.57
N LEU A 88 -12.74 -27.80 16.86
CA LEU A 88 -13.87 -28.39 16.14
C LEU A 88 -14.13 -27.75 14.77
N TYR A 89 -13.87 -26.46 14.68
CA TYR A 89 -13.96 -25.68 13.43
C TYR A 89 -13.05 -24.47 13.51
N GLN A 90 -12.28 -24.24 12.46
CA GLN A 90 -11.36 -23.11 12.39
C GLN A 90 -11.68 -22.24 11.18
N GLY A 91 -12.40 -21.14 11.42
CA GLY A 91 -12.66 -20.10 10.42
C GLY A 91 -11.67 -18.93 10.48
N ILE A 92 -11.01 -18.77 11.63
CA ILE A 92 -9.98 -17.74 11.83
C ILE A 92 -8.61 -18.41 11.78
N ALA A 93 -7.88 -18.17 10.72
CA ALA A 93 -6.52 -18.67 10.57
C ALA A 93 -5.53 -17.69 11.21
N ALA A 94 -4.85 -18.10 12.27
CA ALA A 94 -3.75 -17.35 12.89
C ALA A 94 -2.42 -17.99 12.50
N ARG A 95 -2.04 -17.91 11.24
CA ARG A 95 -0.82 -18.50 10.69
C ARG A 95 0.16 -17.42 10.22
N ALA A 96 1.43 -17.75 10.19
CA ALA A 96 2.46 -16.88 9.64
C ALA A 96 2.13 -16.46 8.20
N PHE A 97 2.37 -15.20 7.91
CA PHE A 97 2.12 -14.63 6.58
C PHE A 97 3.17 -13.59 6.20
N GLU A 98 3.29 -13.37 4.92
CA GLU A 98 4.03 -12.27 4.34
C GLU A 98 3.19 -11.65 3.22
N ARG A 99 2.97 -10.34 3.29
CA ARG A 99 2.34 -9.55 2.25
C ARG A 99 3.29 -8.48 1.74
N VAL A 100 3.41 -8.42 0.44
CA VAL A 100 4.26 -7.44 -0.24
C VAL A 100 3.37 -6.54 -1.10
N PHE A 101 3.48 -5.22 -0.88
CA PHE A 101 2.76 -4.20 -1.64
C PHE A 101 3.77 -3.38 -2.44
N GLN A 102 3.49 -3.18 -3.72
CA GLN A 102 4.25 -2.29 -4.56
C GLN A 102 3.73 -0.87 -4.41
N LEU A 103 4.60 0.06 -4.07
CA LEU A 103 4.28 1.46 -3.90
C LEU A 103 4.63 2.22 -5.18
N ALA A 104 3.75 3.14 -5.58
CA ALA A 104 4.08 4.09 -6.63
C ALA A 104 5.23 5.01 -6.21
N ASP A 105 5.86 5.66 -7.17
CA ASP A 105 6.91 6.63 -6.89
C ASP A 105 6.39 7.73 -5.95
N PHE A 106 7.26 8.14 -5.03
CA PHE A 106 6.99 9.17 -4.02
C PHE A 106 5.96 8.80 -2.93
N VAL A 107 5.50 7.56 -2.88
CA VAL A 107 4.67 7.06 -1.78
C VAL A 107 5.57 6.63 -0.63
N GLN A 108 5.32 7.20 0.55
CA GLN A 108 6.06 6.92 1.77
C GLN A 108 5.13 6.48 2.89
N VAL A 109 5.63 5.64 3.78
CA VAL A 109 4.91 5.22 4.97
C VAL A 109 5.01 6.32 6.03
N LYS A 110 3.86 6.81 6.49
CA LYS A 110 3.77 7.78 7.60
C LYS A 110 3.84 7.10 8.96
N GLY A 111 3.23 5.94 9.09
CA GLY A 111 3.18 5.20 10.32
C GLY A 111 2.32 3.95 10.23
N ALA A 112 2.34 3.16 11.27
CA ALA A 112 1.51 1.98 11.41
C ALA A 112 0.88 1.93 12.81
N LYS A 113 -0.34 1.40 12.91
CA LYS A 113 -1.11 1.29 14.14
C LYS A 113 -1.88 -0.02 14.17
N LEU A 114 -1.78 -0.73 15.28
CA LEU A 114 -2.61 -1.91 15.54
C LEU A 114 -3.81 -1.50 16.40
N GLU A 115 -5.00 -1.73 15.89
CA GLU A 115 -6.24 -1.37 16.56
C GLU A 115 -7.37 -2.35 16.21
N ASN A 116 -8.06 -2.86 17.21
CA ASN A 116 -9.22 -3.74 17.04
C ASN A 116 -8.95 -4.98 16.13
N GLY A 117 -7.75 -5.56 16.20
CA GLY A 117 -7.37 -6.68 15.35
C GLY A 117 -7.04 -6.32 13.90
N LEU A 118 -6.94 -5.03 13.59
CA LEU A 118 -6.58 -4.49 12.29
C LEU A 118 -5.25 -3.73 12.37
N LEU A 119 -4.34 -4.04 11.47
CA LEU A 119 -3.12 -3.28 11.28
C LEU A 119 -3.38 -2.22 10.20
N HIS A 120 -3.33 -0.96 10.59
CA HIS A 120 -3.44 0.18 9.70
C HIS A 120 -2.05 0.72 9.38
N VAL A 121 -1.72 0.81 8.11
CA VAL A 121 -0.49 1.45 7.62
C VAL A 121 -0.87 2.67 6.80
N ASP A 122 -0.53 3.84 7.28
CA ASP A 122 -0.80 5.10 6.62
C ASP A 122 0.35 5.49 5.70
N LEU A 123 0.01 5.85 4.47
CA LEU A 123 0.94 6.22 3.43
C LEU A 123 0.57 7.59 2.86
N VAL A 124 1.57 8.30 2.39
CA VAL A 124 1.42 9.59 1.73
C VAL A 124 2.25 9.62 0.46
N ARG A 125 1.69 10.22 -0.58
CA ARG A 125 2.41 10.51 -1.80
C ARG A 125 2.91 11.94 -1.76
N GLU A 126 4.22 12.10 -1.66
CA GLU A 126 4.90 13.40 -1.65
C GLU A 126 5.70 13.57 -2.94
N ILE A 127 5.19 14.39 -3.86
CA ILE A 127 5.92 14.73 -5.08
C ILE A 127 6.91 15.85 -4.75
N PRO A 128 8.23 15.67 -4.92
CA PRO A 128 9.21 16.72 -4.71
C PRO A 128 8.90 17.96 -5.57
N GLU A 129 9.15 19.15 -5.05
CA GLU A 129 8.93 20.42 -5.76
C GLU A 129 9.62 20.45 -7.14
N ALA A 130 10.81 19.86 -7.24
CA ALA A 130 11.56 19.76 -8.51
C ALA A 130 10.85 18.91 -9.59
N LYS A 131 9.88 18.07 -9.20
CA LYS A 131 9.14 17.18 -10.09
C LYS A 131 7.68 17.59 -10.30
N LYS A 132 7.23 18.65 -9.64
CA LYS A 132 5.90 19.21 -9.88
C LYS A 132 5.84 19.91 -11.24
N PRO A 133 4.68 19.94 -11.89
CA PRO A 133 4.49 20.72 -13.11
C PRO A 133 4.86 22.17 -12.87
N ARG A 134 5.66 22.75 -13.76
CA ARG A 134 6.03 24.15 -13.73
C ARG A 134 5.69 24.80 -15.06
N THR A 135 5.27 26.03 -15.02
CA THR A 135 5.07 26.83 -16.23
C THR A 135 6.42 27.30 -16.77
N ILE A 136 6.70 26.97 -18.02
CA ILE A 136 7.91 27.43 -18.70
C ILE A 136 7.53 28.66 -19.53
N PRO A 137 8.11 29.84 -19.26
CA PRO A 137 7.85 31.02 -20.05
C PRO A 137 8.41 30.86 -21.46
N ILE A 138 7.62 31.22 -22.46
CA ILE A 138 8.05 31.23 -23.86
C ILE A 138 8.74 32.54 -24.15
N GLY A 139 10.07 32.50 -24.34
CA GLY A 139 10.84 33.68 -24.73
C GLY A 139 10.70 33.91 -26.22
N ASN A 140 10.42 35.16 -26.62
CA ASN A 140 10.65 35.63 -27.99
C ASN A 140 12.16 35.71 -28.20
N GLY A 141 12.69 35.14 -29.27
CA GLY A 141 14.12 34.92 -29.54
C GLY A 141 15.08 36.10 -29.55
N ASN A 142 14.79 37.20 -28.85
CA ASN A 142 15.68 38.28 -28.51
C ASN A 142 16.01 38.21 -27.02
N GLY A 143 17.10 37.52 -26.75
CA GLY A 143 17.57 37.09 -25.46
C GLY A 143 17.59 38.10 -24.36
N HIS A 144 16.83 37.84 -23.34
CA HIS A 144 17.20 38.07 -21.95
C HIS A 144 16.43 37.00 -21.15
N ALA A 145 17.17 36.05 -20.65
CA ALA A 145 16.65 35.15 -19.64
C ALA A 145 16.23 35.98 -18.43
N VAL A 146 14.94 36.08 -18.19
CA VAL A 146 14.45 36.64 -16.93
C VAL A 146 14.62 35.53 -15.89
N GLU A 147 15.63 35.64 -15.03
CA GLU A 147 15.73 34.86 -13.83
C GLU A 147 14.48 35.13 -12.98
N GLN A 148 13.55 34.19 -12.98
CA GLN A 148 12.51 34.19 -11.96
C GLN A 148 13.15 33.81 -10.63
N LYS A 149 13.31 34.81 -9.75
CA LYS A 149 13.55 34.59 -8.33
C LYS A 149 12.43 33.66 -7.82
N GLN A 150 12.80 32.45 -7.38
CA GLN A 150 11.91 31.63 -6.59
C GLN A 150 11.46 32.43 -5.37
N ALA A 151 10.21 32.80 -5.34
CA ALA A 151 9.57 33.24 -4.11
C ALA A 151 9.49 32.05 -3.16
N ALA A 152 10.12 32.20 -1.99
CA ALA A 152 10.09 31.22 -0.92
C ALA A 152 8.65 30.99 -0.41
#